data_31cb8f04933d10de99cc470769e99ce9
#
_entry.id   31cb8f04933d10de99cc470769e99ce9
#
_cell.length_a   1.000
_cell.length_b   1.000
_cell.length_c   1.000
_cell.angle_alpha   90.00
_cell.angle_beta   90.00
_cell.angle_gamma   90.00
#
_symmetry.space_group_name_H-M   'P 1'
#
loop_
_entity.id
_entity.type
_entity.pdbx_description
1 polymer ?
#
loop_
_entity_poly.entity_id
_entity_poly.type
_entity_poly.pdbx_seq_one_letter_code
_entity_poly.pdbx_strand_id
1 'polypeptide(L)'
;MPQVHRNGDSRLCGATTNALAHMNVYVNSQPISVDGDTNSHGGGSLGARCKNVFVGGKLVVLNGNPAGRDTLCPIPPHCGPDASSGSPDVFIGL
;
A
#
# COMPACT_ATOMS: atom_id res chain seq x y z
N MET A 1 9.22 10.53 9.16
CA MET A 1 8.41 9.32 9.33
C MET A 1 7.38 9.23 8.19
N PRO A 2 7.34 8.13 7.44
CA PRO A 2 6.38 7.99 6.35
C PRO A 2 4.94 7.85 6.84
N GLN A 3 4.02 8.28 6.00
CA GLN A 3 2.59 8.12 6.23
C GLN A 3 2.17 6.66 6.06
N VAL A 4 1.18 6.23 6.83
CA VAL A 4 0.58 4.89 6.68
C VAL A 4 -0.26 4.85 5.40
N HIS A 5 -0.04 3.84 4.56
CA HIS A 5 -0.81 3.63 3.32
C HIS A 5 -2.10 2.89 3.63
N ARG A 6 -3.18 3.23 2.93
CA ARG A 6 -4.53 2.72 3.23
C ARG A 6 -5.24 2.27 1.97
N ASN A 7 -6.37 1.56 2.17
CA ASN A 7 -7.27 1.25 1.07
C ASN A 7 -7.70 2.54 0.35
N GLY A 8 -7.65 2.52 -0.97
CA GLY A 8 -8.01 3.67 -1.79
C GLY A 8 -6.91 4.69 -1.98
N ASP A 9 -5.78 4.56 -1.28
CA ASP A 9 -4.64 5.44 -1.51
C ASP A 9 -3.99 5.14 -2.87
N SER A 10 -3.34 6.14 -3.43
CA SER A 10 -2.88 6.10 -4.81
C SER A 10 -1.57 5.35 -4.99
N ARG A 11 -1.35 4.89 -6.21
CA ARG A 11 -0.09 4.32 -6.71
C ARG A 11 0.50 5.23 -7.77
N LEU A 12 1.80 5.10 -8.02
CA LEU A 12 2.47 5.89 -9.05
C LEU A 12 1.86 5.71 -10.44
N CYS A 13 1.24 4.56 -10.69
CA CYS A 13 0.62 4.27 -11.98
C CYS A 13 -0.80 4.86 -12.12
N GLY A 14 -1.30 5.57 -11.12
CA GLY A 14 -2.66 6.10 -11.13
C GLY A 14 -3.72 5.16 -10.60
N ALA A 15 -3.37 3.92 -10.28
CA ALA A 15 -4.28 2.97 -9.64
C ALA A 15 -4.47 3.31 -8.16
N THR A 16 -5.43 2.65 -7.51
CA THR A 16 -5.60 2.73 -6.07
C THR A 16 -5.37 1.36 -5.44
N THR A 17 -4.95 1.37 -4.17
CA THR A 17 -4.67 0.13 -3.44
C THR A 17 -5.97 -0.51 -2.96
N ASN A 18 -6.05 -1.83 -3.11
CA ASN A 18 -7.13 -2.65 -2.55
C ASN A 18 -6.64 -3.28 -1.26
N ALA A 19 -6.97 -2.67 -0.12
CA ALA A 19 -6.50 -3.11 1.19
C ALA A 19 -7.68 -3.62 2.01
N LEU A 20 -8.22 -4.76 1.62
CA LEU A 20 -9.42 -5.31 2.24
C LEU A 20 -9.16 -6.58 3.07
N ALA A 21 -7.89 -7.00 3.19
CA ALA A 21 -7.55 -8.23 3.88
C ALA A 21 -7.76 -8.15 5.40
N HIS A 22 -7.60 -6.97 5.99
CA HIS A 22 -7.75 -6.76 7.43
C HIS A 22 -8.67 -5.58 7.69
N MET A 23 -9.97 -5.82 7.52
CA MET A 23 -11.00 -4.77 7.55
C MET A 23 -11.38 -4.33 8.96
N ASN A 24 -10.70 -4.84 9.98
CA ASN A 24 -10.95 -4.45 11.36
C ASN A 24 -9.92 -3.47 11.92
N VAL A 25 -8.98 -3.00 11.11
CA VAL A 25 -8.02 -1.97 11.50
C VAL A 25 -8.11 -0.83 10.49
N TYR A 26 -8.45 0.34 10.98
CA TYR A 26 -8.73 1.49 10.12
C TYR A 26 -7.80 2.66 10.45
N VAL A 27 -7.43 3.40 9.43
CA VAL A 27 -6.72 4.67 9.54
C VAL A 27 -7.53 5.71 8.78
N ASN A 28 -8.01 6.74 9.44
CA ASN A 28 -8.88 7.77 8.84
C ASN A 28 -10.09 7.13 8.13
N SER A 29 -10.72 6.14 8.78
CA SER A 29 -11.91 5.44 8.28
C SER A 29 -11.66 4.55 7.06
N GLN A 30 -10.41 4.29 6.69
CA GLN A 30 -10.05 3.37 5.60
C GLN A 30 -9.26 2.18 6.15
N PRO A 31 -9.52 0.95 5.65
CA PRO A 31 -8.72 -0.20 6.08
C PRO A 31 -7.23 0.03 5.84
N ILE A 32 -6.41 -0.37 6.80
CA ILE A 32 -4.96 -0.22 6.70
C ILE A 32 -4.41 -1.18 5.64
N SER A 33 -3.39 -0.74 4.89
CA SER A 33 -2.74 -1.58 3.90
C SER A 33 -1.61 -2.39 4.52
N VAL A 34 -1.50 -3.65 4.11
CA VAL A 34 -0.47 -4.57 4.61
C VAL A 34 0.30 -5.19 3.44
N ASP A 35 1.43 -5.80 3.77
CA ASP A 35 2.29 -6.46 2.79
C ASP A 35 1.48 -7.40 1.90
N GLY A 36 1.69 -7.30 0.60
CA GLY A 36 1.01 -8.14 -0.39
C GLY A 36 -0.27 -7.55 -0.98
N ASP A 37 -0.75 -6.41 -0.48
CA ASP A 37 -1.98 -5.80 -1.02
C ASP A 37 -1.79 -5.38 -2.48
N THR A 38 -2.82 -5.62 -3.29
CA THR A 38 -2.80 -5.37 -4.73
C THR A 38 -3.42 -4.02 -5.09
N ASN A 39 -3.42 -3.67 -6.38
CA ASN A 39 -4.02 -2.41 -6.82
C ASN A 39 -5.24 -2.64 -7.73
N SER A 40 -5.91 -1.56 -8.12
CA SER A 40 -7.14 -1.63 -8.91
C SER A 40 -6.94 -2.11 -10.34
N HIS A 41 -5.70 -2.13 -10.84
CA HIS A 41 -5.39 -2.70 -12.15
C HIS A 41 -5.24 -4.22 -12.12
N GLY A 42 -5.13 -4.80 -10.92
CA GLY A 42 -4.82 -6.22 -10.74
C GLY A 42 -3.31 -6.43 -10.57
N GLY A 43 -2.92 -7.22 -9.60
CA GLY A 43 -1.52 -7.39 -9.26
C GLY A 43 -0.94 -6.16 -8.55
N GLY A 44 0.33 -5.88 -8.76
CA GLY A 44 0.99 -4.75 -8.10
C GLY A 44 1.11 -4.91 -6.59
N SER A 45 1.41 -6.11 -6.12
CA SER A 45 1.47 -6.40 -4.69
C SER A 45 2.55 -5.59 -3.99
N LEU A 46 2.17 -4.94 -2.89
CA LEU A 46 3.06 -4.06 -2.14
C LEU A 46 4.05 -4.86 -1.29
N GLY A 47 5.28 -4.36 -1.24
CA GLY A 47 6.32 -4.88 -0.35
C GLY A 47 6.52 -3.93 0.82
N ALA A 48 6.07 -4.30 2.01
CA ALA A 48 6.17 -3.46 3.19
C ALA A 48 7.62 -3.32 3.65
N ARG A 49 8.01 -2.10 3.99
CA ARG A 49 9.36 -1.79 4.47
C ARG A 49 9.42 -1.49 5.97
N CYS A 50 8.27 -1.36 6.61
CA CYS A 50 8.21 -1.28 8.07
C CYS A 50 8.73 -2.59 8.66
N LYS A 51 9.40 -2.50 9.82
CA LYS A 51 10.06 -3.69 10.40
C LYS A 51 9.41 -4.19 11.67
N ASN A 52 8.53 -3.42 12.28
CA ASN A 52 8.05 -3.73 13.63
C ASN A 52 6.59 -3.42 13.88
N VAL A 53 5.82 -3.08 12.87
CA VAL A 53 4.37 -2.86 13.02
C VAL A 53 3.62 -3.85 12.14
N PHE A 54 2.81 -4.69 12.76
CA PHE A 54 2.10 -5.77 12.10
C PHE A 54 0.59 -5.63 12.29
N VAL A 55 -0.16 -6.01 11.27
CA VAL A 55 -1.61 -6.18 11.35
C VAL A 55 -1.93 -7.56 10.77
N GLY A 56 -2.58 -8.40 11.55
CA GLY A 56 -2.92 -9.75 11.12
C GLY A 56 -1.71 -10.61 10.75
N GLY A 57 -0.56 -10.35 11.37
CA GLY A 57 0.68 -11.08 11.08
C GLY A 57 1.45 -10.57 9.88
N LYS A 58 1.00 -9.49 9.23
CA LYS A 58 1.67 -8.89 8.07
C LYS A 58 2.14 -7.48 8.38
N LEU A 59 3.29 -7.11 7.81
CA LEU A 59 3.84 -5.77 7.99
C LEU A 59 2.95 -4.71 7.36
N VAL A 60 2.84 -3.57 8.01
CA VAL A 60 2.06 -2.43 7.53
C VAL A 60 2.80 -1.72 6.39
N VAL A 61 2.07 -1.33 5.36
CA VAL A 61 2.63 -0.60 4.21
C VAL A 61 2.61 0.89 4.49
N LEU A 62 3.69 1.56 4.08
CA LEU A 62 3.88 3.00 4.23
C LEU A 62 3.94 3.65 2.85
N ASN A 63 3.63 4.95 2.81
CA ASN A 63 3.77 5.74 1.59
C ASN A 63 5.23 5.64 1.09
N GLY A 64 5.40 5.39 -0.20
CA GLY A 64 6.71 5.21 -0.82
C GLY A 64 7.20 3.77 -0.85
N ASN A 65 6.49 2.83 -0.23
CA ASN A 65 6.89 1.42 -0.28
C ASN A 65 6.76 0.87 -1.70
N PRO A 66 7.67 -0.04 -2.11
CA PRO A 66 7.68 -0.56 -3.48
C PRO A 66 6.56 -1.56 -3.72
N ALA A 67 6.26 -1.79 -4.99
CA ALA A 67 5.30 -2.80 -5.41
C ALA A 67 5.86 -3.60 -6.57
N GLY A 68 5.35 -4.83 -6.75
CA GLY A 68 5.63 -5.62 -7.94
C GLY A 68 4.82 -5.11 -9.12
N ARG A 69 5.03 -5.72 -10.29
CA ARG A 69 4.31 -5.33 -11.50
C ARG A 69 2.82 -5.59 -11.38
N ASP A 70 2.01 -4.75 -12.01
CA ASP A 70 0.58 -5.01 -12.15
C ASP A 70 0.28 -5.56 -13.56
N THR A 71 -1.01 -5.75 -13.88
CA THR A 71 -1.41 -6.37 -15.14
C THR A 71 -1.10 -5.52 -16.38
N LEU A 72 -0.77 -4.25 -16.22
CA LEU A 72 -0.48 -3.35 -17.32
C LEU A 72 1.02 -3.20 -17.60
N CYS A 73 1.89 -3.88 -16.85
CA CYS A 73 3.31 -3.96 -17.20
C CYS A 73 3.43 -4.64 -18.59
N PRO A 74 4.27 -4.18 -19.53
CA PRO A 74 5.42 -3.28 -19.35
C PRO A 74 5.16 -1.79 -19.56
N ILE A 75 3.92 -1.35 -19.52
CA ILE A 75 3.62 0.09 -19.67
C ILE A 75 4.07 0.81 -18.40
N PRO A 76 5.05 1.73 -18.46
CA PRO A 76 5.45 2.46 -17.25
C PRO A 76 4.31 3.36 -16.74
N PRO A 77 4.15 3.53 -15.42
CA PRO A 77 4.93 2.96 -14.31
C PRO A 77 4.38 1.64 -13.74
N HIS A 78 3.68 0.85 -14.54
CA HIS A 78 2.96 -0.34 -14.09
C HIS A 78 3.86 -1.52 -13.69
N CYS A 79 5.16 -1.44 -13.99
CA CYS A 79 6.10 -2.49 -13.59
C CYS A 79 6.63 -2.30 -12.16
N GLY A 80 6.28 -1.20 -11.53
CA GLY A 80 6.62 -0.92 -10.13
C GLY A 80 5.70 0.16 -9.59
N PRO A 81 4.38 -0.11 -9.43
CA PRO A 81 3.42 0.91 -9.03
C PRO A 81 3.46 1.16 -7.53
N ASP A 82 4.52 1.82 -7.07
CA ASP A 82 4.78 2.08 -5.66
C ASP A 82 3.64 2.90 -5.03
N ALA A 83 3.46 2.71 -3.72
CA ALA A 83 2.51 3.51 -2.94
C ALA A 83 2.92 4.97 -3.02
N SER A 84 2.00 5.86 -3.39
CA SER A 84 2.28 7.28 -3.62
C SER A 84 1.47 8.22 -2.75
N SER A 85 0.66 7.70 -1.84
CA SER A 85 -0.03 8.53 -0.85
C SER A 85 -0.26 7.76 0.44
N GLY A 86 -0.75 8.44 1.46
CA GLY A 86 -1.02 7.83 2.75
C GLY A 86 -1.81 8.75 3.65
N SER A 87 -2.00 8.34 4.90
CA SER A 87 -2.71 9.11 5.90
C SER A 87 -2.05 10.47 6.13
N PRO A 88 -2.83 11.56 6.21
CA PRO A 88 -2.25 12.87 6.49
C PRO A 88 -1.79 13.05 7.94
N ASP A 89 -2.20 12.17 8.85
CA ASP A 89 -1.92 12.36 10.27
C ASP A 89 -1.50 11.09 11.03
N VAL A 90 -1.31 9.97 10.36
CA VAL A 90 -0.79 8.75 10.99
C VAL A 90 0.51 8.34 10.32
N PHE A 91 1.57 8.29 11.11
CA PHE A 91 2.94 8.05 10.63
C PHE A 91 3.58 6.91 11.42
N ILE A 92 4.42 6.14 10.74
CA ILE A 92 5.18 5.06 11.38
C ILE A 92 6.64 5.21 10.98
N GLY A 93 7.53 5.11 11.98
CA GLY A 93 8.96 5.12 11.73
C GLY A 93 9.45 3.84 11.08
N LEU A 94 10.52 3.94 10.32
CA LEU A 94 11.13 2.77 9.67
C LEU A 94 12.12 2.06 10.60
#